data_0425a79d91fe7655f9801e5202814f4d
#
_entry.id   0425a79d91fe7655f9801e5202814f4d
#
_cell.length_a   1.000
_cell.length_b   1.000
_cell.length_c   1.000
_cell.angle_alpha   90.00
_cell.angle_beta   90.00
_cell.angle_gamma   90.00
#
_symmetry.space_group_name_H-M   'P 1'
#
loop_
_entity.id
_entity.type
_entity.pdbx_description
1 polymer ?
#
loop_
_entity_poly.entity_id
_entity_poly.type
_entity_poly.pdbx_seq_one_letter_code
_entity_poly.pdbx_strand_id
1 'polypeptide(L)'
;MAKTRFDWDPDKDAENQRKHGVSFSRAQYAFADPQRVIAKDETHSQTEERFYCFGEVDGGVLTVRFTYRASVIRIIGAGYWRKGKTIYEREN
;
A
#
# COMPACT_ATOMS: atom_id res chain seq x y z
N MET A 1 0.49 -16.23 17.71
CA MET A 1 0.88 -14.99 17.03
C MET A 1 -0.11 -14.67 15.90
N ALA A 2 -0.64 -13.47 15.91
CA ALA A 2 -1.62 -13.10 14.89
C ALA A 2 -0.92 -12.89 13.54
N LYS A 3 -1.51 -13.44 12.49
CA LYS A 3 -1.04 -13.24 11.13
C LYS A 3 -1.67 -11.98 10.56
N THR A 4 -0.90 -11.16 9.87
CA THR A 4 -1.44 -10.02 9.13
C THR A 4 -2.34 -10.53 8.01
N ARG A 5 -3.55 -10.00 7.95
CA ARG A 5 -4.53 -10.41 6.94
C ARG A 5 -4.77 -9.27 5.97
N PHE A 6 -4.86 -9.61 4.71
CA PHE A 6 -5.10 -8.66 3.63
C PHE A 6 -6.34 -9.05 2.86
N ASP A 7 -7.09 -8.06 2.38
CA ASP A 7 -8.12 -8.29 1.40
C ASP A 7 -8.20 -7.12 0.43
N TRP A 8 -9.00 -7.25 -0.60
CA TRP A 8 -9.20 -6.21 -1.60
C TRP A 8 -10.39 -6.56 -2.49
N ASP A 9 -10.86 -5.57 -3.24
CA ASP A 9 -11.88 -5.74 -4.26
C ASP A 9 -11.22 -6.29 -5.52
N PRO A 10 -11.65 -7.46 -6.06
CA PRO A 10 -11.04 -8.03 -7.27
C PRO A 10 -11.08 -7.10 -8.48
N ASP A 11 -12.13 -6.30 -8.63
CA ASP A 11 -12.24 -5.38 -9.75
C ASP A 11 -11.22 -4.26 -9.64
N LYS A 12 -10.98 -3.76 -8.45
CA LYS A 12 -9.95 -2.75 -8.22
C LYS A 12 -8.56 -3.30 -8.44
N ASP A 13 -8.33 -4.54 -8.06
CA ASP A 13 -7.06 -5.23 -8.31
C ASP A 13 -6.80 -5.34 -9.82
N ALA A 14 -7.80 -5.80 -10.58
CA ALA A 14 -7.67 -5.93 -12.04
C ALA A 14 -7.39 -4.57 -12.68
N GLU A 15 -8.10 -3.53 -12.25
CA GLU A 15 -7.89 -2.20 -12.78
C GLU A 15 -6.50 -1.66 -12.42
N ASN A 16 -6.03 -1.91 -11.21
CA ASN A 16 -4.72 -1.47 -10.77
C ASN A 16 -3.62 -2.12 -11.60
N GLN A 17 -3.77 -3.40 -11.91
CA GLN A 17 -2.81 -4.11 -12.78
C GLN A 17 -2.78 -3.50 -14.17
N ARG A 18 -3.96 -3.18 -14.72
CA ARG A 18 -4.06 -2.57 -16.03
C ARG A 18 -3.43 -1.19 -16.08
N LYS A 19 -3.65 -0.36 -15.05
CA LYS A 19 -3.16 1.02 -15.02
C LYS A 19 -1.70 1.13 -14.58
N HIS A 20 -1.31 0.36 -13.59
CA HIS A 20 -0.02 0.55 -12.90
C HIS A 20 0.88 -0.67 -12.95
N GLY A 21 0.43 -1.78 -13.51
CA GLY A 21 1.25 -2.98 -13.65
C GLY A 21 1.55 -3.70 -12.35
N VAL A 22 0.80 -3.44 -11.29
CA VAL A 22 1.03 -4.03 -9.96
C VAL A 22 -0.25 -4.69 -9.48
N SER A 23 -0.14 -5.97 -9.08
CA SER A 23 -1.25 -6.67 -8.44
C SER A 23 -1.29 -6.34 -6.95
N PHE A 24 -2.47 -6.43 -6.35
CA PHE A 24 -2.59 -6.25 -4.90
C PHE A 24 -1.95 -7.41 -4.13
N SER A 25 -1.94 -8.59 -4.73
CA SER A 25 -1.19 -9.71 -4.17
C SER A 25 0.29 -9.38 -4.02
N ARG A 26 0.86 -8.71 -5.03
CA ARG A 26 2.25 -8.27 -4.98
C ARG A 26 2.44 -7.13 -3.98
N ALA A 27 1.47 -6.25 -3.90
CA ALA A 27 1.53 -5.08 -3.01
C ALA A 27 1.63 -5.46 -1.52
N GLN A 28 1.16 -6.65 -1.14
CA GLN A 28 1.29 -7.13 0.23
C GLN A 28 2.74 -7.09 0.73
N TYR A 29 3.69 -7.32 -0.17
CA TYR A 29 5.09 -7.42 0.20
C TYR A 29 5.72 -6.10 0.66
N ALA A 30 5.10 -4.97 0.34
CA ALA A 30 5.54 -3.68 0.87
C ALA A 30 5.47 -3.66 2.40
N PHE A 31 4.49 -4.36 2.96
CA PHE A 31 4.30 -4.43 4.41
C PHE A 31 5.32 -5.35 5.11
N ALA A 32 6.08 -6.13 4.34
CA ALA A 32 7.12 -7.00 4.87
C ALA A 32 8.48 -6.32 4.92
N ASP A 33 8.62 -5.15 4.31
CA ASP A 33 9.88 -4.39 4.36
C ASP A 33 10.09 -3.86 5.78
N PRO A 34 11.20 -4.24 6.46
CA PRO A 34 11.47 -3.73 7.81
C PRO A 34 11.62 -2.22 7.85
N GLN A 35 11.96 -1.59 6.74
CA GLN A 35 12.14 -0.14 6.64
C GLN A 35 10.90 0.57 6.08
N ARG A 36 9.80 -0.13 5.98
CA ARG A 36 8.56 0.47 5.46
C ARG A 36 8.17 1.70 6.26
N VAL A 37 7.55 2.65 5.57
CA VAL A 37 7.03 3.87 6.18
C VAL A 37 5.52 3.88 6.04
N ILE A 38 4.82 4.06 7.15
CA ILE A 38 3.37 4.16 7.17
C ILE A 38 3.00 5.63 7.44
N ALA A 39 2.14 6.18 6.62
CA ALA A 39 1.67 7.54 6.78
C ALA A 39 0.16 7.62 6.57
N LYS A 40 -0.50 8.55 7.27
CA LYS A 40 -1.92 8.75 7.10
C LYS A 40 -2.18 9.61 5.86
N ASP A 41 -3.19 9.23 5.09
CA ASP A 41 -3.66 10.03 3.95
C ASP A 41 -4.71 11.02 4.46
N GLU A 42 -4.28 12.22 4.83
CA GLU A 42 -5.17 13.24 5.38
C GLU A 42 -6.23 13.70 4.39
N THR A 43 -5.94 13.64 3.10
CA THR A 43 -6.81 14.15 2.05
C THR A 43 -8.03 13.27 1.81
N HIS A 44 -7.87 11.96 1.99
CA HIS A 44 -8.91 10.98 1.64
C HIS A 44 -9.45 10.21 2.84
N SER A 45 -9.39 10.80 4.06
CA SER A 45 -9.81 10.13 5.28
C SER A 45 -11.16 10.66 5.81
N GLN A 46 -12.05 11.09 4.93
CA GLN A 46 -13.32 11.73 5.36
C GLN A 46 -14.34 10.73 5.92
N THR A 47 -14.49 9.56 5.29
CA THR A 47 -15.47 8.56 5.72
C THR A 47 -14.83 7.39 6.44
N GLU A 48 -13.61 7.03 6.03
CA GLU A 48 -12.79 6.04 6.73
C GLU A 48 -11.34 6.48 6.62
N GLU A 49 -10.56 6.18 7.63
CA GLU A 49 -9.15 6.57 7.63
C GLU A 49 -8.39 5.78 6.57
N ARG A 50 -7.64 6.48 5.75
CA ARG A 50 -6.79 5.89 4.72
C ARG A 50 -5.34 6.17 4.99
N PHE A 51 -4.49 5.25 4.54
CA PHE A 51 -3.07 5.26 4.84
C PHE A 51 -2.27 4.92 3.61
N TYR A 52 -1.00 5.28 3.67
CA TYR A 52 0.01 4.84 2.72
C TYR A 52 1.01 3.93 3.42
N CYS A 53 1.45 2.88 2.70
CA CYS A 53 2.61 2.12 3.07
C CYS A 53 3.63 2.27 1.94
N PHE A 54 4.80 2.78 2.27
CA PHE A 54 5.92 2.88 1.32
C PHE A 54 6.91 1.79 1.69
N GLY A 55 7.11 0.83 0.80
CA GLY A 55 8.01 -0.29 1.05
C GLY A 55 8.67 -0.79 -0.21
N GLU A 56 9.84 -1.38 -0.08
CA GLU A 56 10.58 -1.90 -1.22
C GLU A 56 9.99 -3.23 -1.67
N VAL A 57 9.68 -3.31 -2.97
CA VAL A 57 9.17 -4.52 -3.61
C VAL A 57 9.81 -4.60 -4.98
N ASP A 58 10.47 -5.72 -5.27
CA ASP A 58 11.09 -5.97 -6.57
C ASP A 58 12.09 -4.88 -6.99
N GLY A 59 12.83 -4.35 -6.03
CA GLY A 59 13.89 -3.37 -6.29
C GLY A 59 13.43 -1.93 -6.43
N GLY A 60 12.14 -1.64 -6.22
CA GLY A 60 11.60 -0.30 -6.27
C GLY A 60 10.78 0.01 -5.02
N VAL A 61 10.53 1.29 -4.77
CA VAL A 61 9.68 1.69 -3.65
C VAL A 61 8.23 1.72 -4.10
N LEU A 62 7.45 0.80 -3.59
CA LEU A 62 6.03 0.71 -3.89
C LEU A 62 5.23 1.53 -2.90
N THR A 63 4.29 2.34 -3.41
CA THR A 63 3.32 3.04 -2.59
C THR A 63 2.04 2.22 -2.59
N VAL A 64 1.57 1.81 -1.41
CA VAL A 64 0.32 1.07 -1.27
C VAL A 64 -0.66 1.93 -0.48
N ARG A 65 -1.83 2.16 -1.07
CA ARG A 65 -2.92 2.86 -0.39
C ARG A 65 -3.83 1.82 0.23
N PHE A 66 -4.17 2.00 1.50
CA PHE A 66 -4.94 0.99 2.21
C PHE A 66 -5.75 1.61 3.34
N THR A 67 -6.67 0.80 3.88
CA THR A 67 -7.42 1.13 5.08
C THR A 67 -7.48 -0.11 5.97
N TYR A 68 -7.86 0.06 7.21
CA TYR A 68 -8.11 -1.07 8.12
C TYR A 68 -9.61 -1.30 8.21
N ARG A 69 -10.01 -2.55 8.09
CA ARG A 69 -11.39 -2.99 8.35
C ARG A 69 -11.34 -4.20 9.24
N ALA A 70 -11.80 -4.05 10.50
CA ALA A 70 -11.84 -5.15 11.47
C ALA A 70 -10.49 -5.88 11.57
N SER A 71 -9.40 -5.15 11.70
CA SER A 71 -8.04 -5.68 11.82
C SER A 71 -7.50 -6.31 10.53
N VAL A 72 -8.19 -6.15 9.41
CA VAL A 72 -7.73 -6.60 8.10
C VAL A 72 -7.23 -5.38 7.34
N ILE A 73 -6.09 -5.51 6.67
CA ILE A 73 -5.57 -4.46 5.78
C ILE A 73 -6.28 -4.61 4.45
N ARG A 74 -7.08 -3.60 4.09
CA ARG A 74 -7.77 -3.60 2.81
C ARG A 74 -7.01 -2.70 1.84
N ILE A 75 -6.43 -3.32 0.80
CA ILE A 75 -5.64 -2.62 -0.21
C ILE A 75 -6.59 -1.94 -1.20
N ILE A 76 -6.30 -0.67 -1.50
CA ILE A 76 -7.13 0.17 -2.37
C ILE A 76 -6.41 0.50 -3.68
N GLY A 77 -5.10 0.66 -3.63
CA GLY A 77 -4.31 0.99 -4.81
C GLY A 77 -2.83 0.80 -4.55
N ALA A 78 -2.06 0.65 -5.62
CA ALA A 78 -0.61 0.47 -5.50
C ALA A 78 0.09 0.91 -6.78
N GLY A 79 1.27 1.52 -6.63
CA GLY A 79 2.08 1.92 -7.77
C GLY A 79 3.46 2.37 -7.34
N TYR A 80 4.37 2.42 -8.31
CA TYR A 80 5.73 2.90 -8.09
C TYR A 80 5.77 4.38 -8.48
N TRP A 81 5.58 5.27 -7.49
CA TRP A 81 5.54 6.70 -7.73
C TRP A 81 6.71 7.40 -7.07
N ARG A 82 7.22 8.45 -7.76
CA ARG A 82 8.38 9.22 -7.29
C ARG A 82 8.16 9.80 -5.90
N LYS A 83 6.97 10.32 -5.63
CA LYS A 83 6.68 10.93 -4.32
C LYS A 83 6.84 9.93 -3.19
N GLY A 84 6.37 8.70 -3.38
CA GLY A 84 6.51 7.66 -2.38
C GLY A 84 7.97 7.27 -2.16
N LYS A 85 8.72 7.17 -3.24
CA LYS A 85 10.16 6.89 -3.15
C LYS A 85 10.88 7.97 -2.36
N THR A 86 10.57 9.25 -2.61
CA THR A 86 11.18 10.37 -1.90
C THR A 86 10.89 10.30 -0.41
N ILE A 87 9.64 10.01 -0.04
CA ILE A 87 9.25 9.89 1.37
C ILE A 87 10.00 8.74 2.03
N TYR A 88 10.03 7.59 1.38
CA TYR A 88 10.71 6.40 1.89
C TYR A 88 12.19 6.67 2.15
N GLU A 89 12.86 7.29 1.20
CA GLU A 89 14.29 7.58 1.31
C GLU A 89 14.59 8.63 2.38
N ARG A 90 13.71 9.63 2.50
CA ARG A 90 13.86 10.68 3.51
C ARG A 90 13.72 10.15 4.93
N GLU A 91 12.81 9.18 5.14
CA GLU A 91 12.55 8.61 6.46
C GLU A 91 13.54 7.51 6.83
N ASN A 92 14.31 7.05 5.90
CA ASN A 92 15.35 6.06 6.13
C ASN A 92 16.74 6.67 5.86
#